data_7f05a4657c8593ac82becfa8db02e9c2
#
_entry.id   7f05a4657c8593ac82becfa8db02e9c2
#
_cell.length_a   1.000
_cell.length_b   1.000
_cell.length_c   1.000
_cell.angle_alpha   90.00
_cell.angle_beta   90.00
_cell.angle_gamma   90.00
#
_symmetry.space_group_name_H-M   'P 1'
#
loop_
_entity.id
_entity.type
_entity.pdbx_description
1 polymer ?
#
loop_
_entity_poly.entity_id
_entity_poly.type
_entity_poly.pdbx_seq_one_letter_code
_entity_poly.pdbx_strand_id
1 'polypeptide(L)'
;MEQLQLTLPELEQEEQGIRENLGGIVKNFVRTGWHLSRIDRSGAYKLKGYSSITEYARETFGMTPDGVSRFIHVYEKYSVQGDTPELREEYRDFKFSQLTEMLQLPEKDYVMIRPETKREDIR
;
A
#
# COMPACT_ATOMS: atom_id res chain seq x y z
N MET A 1 3.26 3.96 -22.63
CA MET A 1 3.49 4.21 -21.21
C MET A 1 4.84 3.61 -20.79
N GLU A 2 5.68 4.43 -20.24
CA GLU A 2 6.98 3.96 -19.81
C GLU A 2 6.86 3.06 -18.59
N GLN A 3 7.58 1.94 -18.63
CA GLN A 3 7.69 1.10 -17.45
C GLN A 3 8.69 1.73 -16.50
N LEU A 4 8.32 1.76 -15.23
CA LEU A 4 9.26 2.13 -14.19
C LEU A 4 10.36 1.07 -14.13
N GLN A 5 11.60 1.52 -14.11
CA GLN A 5 12.74 0.62 -13.99
C GLN A 5 13.53 1.03 -12.76
N LEU A 6 13.96 0.04 -12.00
CA LEU A 6 14.77 0.26 -10.82
C LEU A 6 16.04 -0.55 -10.93
N THR A 7 17.15 0.06 -10.54
CA THR A 7 18.41 -0.65 -10.35
C THR A 7 18.39 -1.35 -8.99
N LEU A 8 19.33 -2.24 -8.76
CA LEU A 8 19.40 -2.92 -7.45
C LEU A 8 19.58 -1.95 -6.29
N PRO A 9 20.46 -0.91 -6.35
CA PRO A 9 20.52 0.08 -5.27
C PRO A 9 19.20 0.82 -5.06
N GLU A 10 18.50 1.14 -6.13
CA GLU A 10 17.20 1.81 -6.02
C GLU A 10 16.16 0.90 -5.39
N LEU A 11 16.19 -0.39 -5.72
CA LEU A 11 15.33 -1.37 -5.07
C LEU A 11 15.59 -1.42 -3.57
N GLU A 12 16.85 -1.42 -3.17
CA GLU A 12 17.22 -1.46 -1.76
C GLU A 12 16.73 -0.21 -1.02
N GLN A 13 16.71 0.95 -1.68
CA GLN A 13 16.13 2.16 -1.09
C GLN A 13 14.63 2.01 -0.88
N GLU A 14 13.93 1.39 -1.83
CA GLU A 14 12.50 1.12 -1.66
C GLU A 14 12.27 0.15 -0.50
N GLU A 15 13.10 -0.88 -0.38
CA GLU A 15 13.02 -1.82 0.73
C GLU A 15 13.21 -1.14 2.08
N GLN A 16 14.16 -0.22 2.14
CA GLN A 16 14.41 0.53 3.38
C GLN A 16 13.21 1.37 3.76
N GLY A 17 12.58 2.03 2.80
CA GLY A 17 11.37 2.80 3.04
C GLY A 17 10.25 1.95 3.60
N ILE A 18 10.06 0.73 3.06
CA ILE A 18 9.05 -0.18 3.56
C ILE A 18 9.35 -0.60 5.00
N ARG A 19 10.60 -0.96 5.28
CA ARG A 19 11.00 -1.39 6.63
C ARG A 19 10.77 -0.28 7.65
N GLU A 20 11.09 0.95 7.30
CA GLU A 20 10.87 2.09 8.18
C GLU A 20 9.39 2.28 8.50
N ASN A 21 8.53 2.09 7.51
CA ASN A 21 7.09 2.25 7.72
C ASN A 21 6.49 1.09 8.50
N LEU A 22 6.99 -0.14 8.31
CA LEU A 22 6.49 -1.30 9.03
C LEU A 22 6.98 -1.34 10.47
N GLY A 23 8.23 -0.92 10.70
CA GLY A 23 8.83 -0.98 12.02
C GLY A 23 8.52 0.20 12.89
N GLY A 24 7.94 1.25 12.33
CA GLY A 24 7.67 2.49 13.05
C GLY A 24 6.28 2.56 13.62
N ILE A 25 6.08 3.54 14.45
CA ILE A 25 4.78 3.91 14.99
C ILE A 25 3.97 4.61 13.91
N VAL A 26 4.58 4.85 12.79
CA VAL A 26 4.01 5.69 11.75
C VAL A 26 2.98 4.91 10.96
N LYS A 27 1.81 5.48 10.84
CA LYS A 27 0.70 4.89 10.11
C LYS A 27 0.82 5.21 8.62
N ASN A 28 1.96 4.89 8.04
CA ASN A 28 2.21 5.20 6.63
C ASN A 28 1.93 4.00 5.74
N PHE A 29 0.74 3.42 5.92
CA PHE A 29 0.30 2.32 5.08
C PHE A 29 0.21 2.72 3.60
N VAL A 30 -0.12 3.99 3.33
CA VAL A 30 -0.15 4.49 1.95
C VAL A 30 1.26 4.51 1.35
N ARG A 31 2.24 4.91 2.15
CA ARG A 31 3.63 4.93 1.69
C ARG A 31 4.14 3.50 1.45
N THR A 32 3.77 2.56 2.32
CA THR A 32 4.12 1.16 2.12
C THR A 32 3.53 0.63 0.80
N GLY A 33 2.26 0.92 0.54
CA GLY A 33 1.63 0.52 -0.70
C GLY A 33 2.28 1.17 -1.92
N TRP A 34 2.69 2.42 -1.79
CA TRP A 34 3.39 3.13 -2.85
C TRP A 34 4.72 2.43 -3.20
N HIS A 35 5.53 2.09 -2.18
CA HIS A 35 6.78 1.38 -2.41
C HIS A 35 6.54 0.01 -3.05
N LEU A 36 5.59 -0.76 -2.52
CA LEU A 36 5.26 -2.08 -3.07
C LEU A 36 4.80 -1.97 -4.52
N SER A 37 3.98 -0.98 -4.84
CA SER A 37 3.50 -0.78 -6.19
C SER A 37 4.65 -0.43 -7.15
N ARG A 38 5.60 0.38 -6.71
CA ARG A 38 6.77 0.73 -7.52
C ARG A 38 7.61 -0.50 -7.83
N ILE A 39 7.83 -1.36 -6.84
CA ILE A 39 8.60 -2.59 -7.03
C ILE A 39 7.82 -3.55 -7.96
N ASP A 40 6.51 -3.63 -7.78
CA ASP A 40 5.67 -4.49 -8.61
C ASP A 40 5.67 -4.04 -10.07
N ARG A 41 5.37 -2.77 -10.31
CA ARG A 41 5.25 -2.24 -11.67
C ARG A 41 6.56 -2.26 -12.43
N SER A 42 7.67 -2.06 -11.73
CA SER A 42 8.99 -2.08 -12.35
C SER A 42 9.50 -3.49 -12.59
N GLY A 43 8.93 -4.49 -11.91
CA GLY A 43 9.43 -5.85 -11.94
C GLY A 43 10.75 -6.00 -11.20
N ALA A 44 11.09 -5.05 -10.33
CA ALA A 44 12.40 -5.06 -9.64
C ALA A 44 12.58 -6.24 -8.71
N TYR A 45 11.49 -6.88 -8.25
CA TYR A 45 11.62 -8.11 -7.44
C TYR A 45 12.41 -9.20 -8.15
N LYS A 46 12.42 -9.16 -9.48
CA LYS A 46 13.18 -10.15 -10.29
C LYS A 46 14.69 -10.00 -10.11
N LEU A 47 15.15 -8.81 -9.73
CA LEU A 47 16.58 -8.59 -9.49
C LEU A 47 17.11 -9.43 -8.33
N LYS A 48 16.23 -9.87 -7.44
CA LYS A 48 16.58 -10.74 -6.33
C LYS A 48 16.07 -12.16 -6.50
N GLY A 49 15.63 -12.52 -7.71
CA GLY A 49 15.29 -13.88 -8.06
C GLY A 49 13.85 -14.29 -7.74
N TYR A 50 12.99 -13.33 -7.39
CA TYR A 50 11.60 -13.65 -7.10
C TYR A 50 10.74 -13.58 -8.36
N SER A 51 9.64 -14.33 -8.36
CA SER A 51 8.77 -14.42 -9.53
C SER A 51 7.54 -13.51 -9.43
N SER A 52 7.27 -12.95 -8.26
CA SER A 52 6.11 -12.07 -8.06
C SER A 52 6.35 -11.13 -6.90
N ILE A 53 5.57 -10.03 -6.88
CA ILE A 53 5.61 -9.11 -5.75
C ILE A 53 5.16 -9.80 -4.45
N THR A 54 4.21 -10.72 -4.56
CA THR A 54 3.70 -11.45 -3.39
C THR A 54 4.80 -12.32 -2.78
N GLU A 55 5.51 -13.10 -3.60
CA GLU A 55 6.61 -13.93 -3.13
C GLU A 55 7.72 -13.06 -2.52
N TYR A 56 8.08 -12.00 -3.23
CA TYR A 56 9.11 -11.07 -2.78
C TYR A 56 8.78 -10.48 -1.42
N ALA A 57 7.55 -9.97 -1.26
CA ALA A 57 7.15 -9.34 -0.01
C ALA A 57 7.04 -10.33 1.14
N ARG A 58 6.61 -11.56 0.84
CA ARG A 58 6.54 -12.60 1.86
C ARG A 58 7.93 -12.96 2.38
N GLU A 59 8.86 -13.17 1.48
CA GLU A 59 10.22 -13.60 1.88
C GLU A 59 11.04 -12.45 2.46
N THR A 60 10.81 -11.24 2.00
CA THR A 60 11.61 -10.08 2.42
C THR A 60 11.07 -9.42 3.68
N PHE A 61 9.76 -9.32 3.81
CA PHE A 61 9.10 -8.56 4.88
C PHE A 61 8.16 -9.39 5.74
N GLY A 62 7.92 -10.64 5.41
CA GLY A 62 6.99 -11.48 6.15
C GLY A 62 5.52 -11.11 5.92
N MET A 63 5.22 -10.47 4.82
CA MET A 63 3.84 -10.05 4.51
C MET A 63 3.02 -11.20 3.94
N THR A 64 1.75 -11.24 4.29
CA THR A 64 0.81 -12.20 3.69
C THR A 64 0.39 -11.71 2.30
N PRO A 65 -0.07 -12.60 1.40
CA PRO A 65 -0.60 -12.17 0.11
C PRO A 65 -1.74 -11.16 0.23
N ASP A 66 -2.64 -11.37 1.19
CA ASP A 66 -3.72 -10.42 1.45
C ASP A 66 -3.18 -9.07 1.89
N GLY A 67 -2.17 -9.07 2.75
CA GLY A 67 -1.55 -7.84 3.22
C GLY A 67 -0.96 -7.02 2.09
N VAL A 68 -0.22 -7.68 1.18
CA VAL A 68 0.36 -7.01 0.01
C VAL A 68 -0.75 -6.39 -0.84
N SER A 69 -1.79 -7.16 -1.12
CA SER A 69 -2.91 -6.70 -1.94
C SER A 69 -3.60 -5.50 -1.31
N ARG A 70 -3.85 -5.55 -0.01
CA ARG A 70 -4.53 -4.47 0.70
C ARG A 70 -3.72 -3.18 0.70
N PHE A 71 -2.42 -3.27 0.96
CA PHE A 71 -1.56 -2.08 0.93
C PHE A 71 -1.58 -1.42 -0.44
N ILE A 72 -1.45 -2.21 -1.49
CA ILE A 72 -1.42 -1.67 -2.85
C ILE A 72 -2.79 -1.07 -3.22
N HIS A 73 -3.89 -1.75 -2.92
CA HIS A 73 -5.21 -1.27 -3.25
C HIS A 73 -5.58 0.00 -2.48
N VAL A 74 -5.24 0.07 -1.20
CA VAL A 74 -5.50 1.28 -0.40
C VAL A 74 -4.69 2.45 -0.95
N TYR A 75 -3.43 2.22 -1.30
CA TYR A 75 -2.61 3.24 -1.91
C TYR A 75 -3.23 3.72 -3.25
N GLU A 76 -3.62 2.80 -4.11
CA GLU A 76 -4.17 3.16 -5.42
C GLU A 76 -5.48 3.94 -5.30
N LYS A 77 -6.31 3.57 -4.34
CA LYS A 77 -7.64 4.14 -4.19
C LYS A 77 -7.65 5.48 -3.47
N TYR A 78 -6.83 5.61 -2.42
CA TYR A 78 -6.97 6.73 -1.47
C TYR A 78 -5.79 7.69 -1.46
N SER A 79 -4.74 7.44 -2.24
CA SER A 79 -3.63 8.39 -2.32
C SER A 79 -4.00 9.58 -3.20
N VAL A 80 -3.30 10.68 -3.01
CA VAL A 80 -3.49 11.86 -3.84
C VAL A 80 -3.18 11.49 -5.28
N GLN A 81 -4.14 11.70 -6.17
CA GLN A 81 -4.05 11.36 -7.60
C GLN A 81 -3.77 9.88 -7.87
N GLY A 82 -3.92 9.02 -6.85
CA GLY A 82 -3.71 7.58 -7.01
C GLY A 82 -2.27 7.14 -7.25
N ASP A 83 -1.30 8.04 -7.09
CA ASP A 83 0.10 7.72 -7.43
C ASP A 83 1.11 8.52 -6.61
N THR A 84 0.81 8.79 -5.35
CA THR A 84 1.74 9.49 -4.47
C THR A 84 1.79 8.77 -3.12
N PRO A 85 2.86 8.95 -2.33
CA PRO A 85 2.91 8.35 -1.00
C PRO A 85 2.11 9.13 0.04
N GLU A 86 1.15 9.92 -0.42
CA GLU A 86 0.34 10.77 0.44
C GLU A 86 -1.12 10.37 0.37
N LEU A 87 -1.75 10.24 1.52
CA LEU A 87 -3.19 9.97 1.61
C LEU A 87 -3.95 11.25 1.30
N ARG A 88 -5.07 11.13 0.58
CA ARG A 88 -5.95 12.27 0.35
C ARG A 88 -6.41 12.84 1.69
N GLU A 89 -6.57 14.16 1.74
CA GLU A 89 -6.90 14.84 2.97
C GLU A 89 -8.19 14.31 3.60
N GLU A 90 -9.19 14.00 2.79
CA GLU A 90 -10.48 13.49 3.26
C GLU A 90 -10.37 12.12 3.96
N TYR A 91 -9.27 11.40 3.74
CA TYR A 91 -9.07 10.08 4.36
C TYR A 91 -7.98 10.09 5.43
N ARG A 92 -7.43 11.26 5.73
CA ARG A 92 -6.24 11.39 6.57
C ARG A 92 -6.43 10.80 7.97
N ASP A 93 -7.63 10.89 8.51
CA ASP A 93 -7.92 10.42 9.87
C ASP A 93 -8.42 8.97 9.92
N PHE A 94 -8.58 8.33 8.77
CA PHE A 94 -9.03 6.94 8.72
C PHE A 94 -7.88 5.99 9.01
N LYS A 95 -8.21 4.87 9.67
CA LYS A 95 -7.26 3.79 9.91
C LYS A 95 -7.19 2.87 8.70
N PHE A 96 -6.08 2.16 8.57
CA PHE A 96 -5.90 1.21 7.47
C PHE A 96 -7.02 0.19 7.39
N SER A 97 -7.45 -0.35 8.55
CA SER A 97 -8.54 -1.34 8.58
C SER A 97 -9.85 -0.76 8.06
N GLN A 98 -10.14 0.50 8.36
CA GLN A 98 -11.34 1.16 7.86
C GLN A 98 -11.29 1.32 6.35
N LEU A 99 -10.17 1.81 5.82
CA LEU A 99 -10.03 1.99 4.38
C LEU A 99 -10.07 0.65 3.64
N THR A 100 -9.53 -0.41 4.23
CA THR A 100 -9.59 -1.74 3.65
C THR A 100 -11.03 -2.22 3.50
N GLU A 101 -11.85 -2.03 4.54
CA GLU A 101 -13.26 -2.40 4.48
C GLU A 101 -14.02 -1.54 3.46
N MET A 102 -13.67 -0.25 3.37
CA MET A 102 -14.32 0.65 2.42
C MET A 102 -14.04 0.27 0.97
N LEU A 103 -12.96 -0.43 0.69
CA LEU A 103 -12.68 -0.91 -0.66
C LEU A 103 -13.80 -1.79 -1.22
N GLN A 104 -14.57 -2.42 -0.35
CA GLN A 104 -15.64 -3.33 -0.74
C GLN A 104 -16.97 -2.61 -0.97
N LEU A 105 -17.03 -1.31 -0.67
CA LEU A 105 -18.26 -0.54 -0.77
C LEU A 105 -18.23 0.39 -1.97
N PRO A 106 -19.41 0.71 -2.55
CA PRO A 106 -19.50 1.78 -3.54
C PRO A 106 -19.09 3.12 -2.91
N GLU A 107 -18.44 3.96 -3.70
CA GLU A 107 -17.99 5.26 -3.20
C GLU A 107 -19.13 6.13 -2.66
N LYS A 108 -20.33 5.98 -3.20
CA LYS A 108 -21.49 6.72 -2.73
C LYS A 108 -21.80 6.48 -1.25
N ASP A 109 -21.36 5.32 -0.73
CA ASP A 109 -21.60 4.97 0.67
C ASP A 109 -20.53 5.53 1.59
N TYR A 110 -19.45 6.07 1.05
CA TYR A 110 -18.34 6.61 1.84
C TYR A 110 -18.76 7.84 2.66
N VAL A 111 -19.75 8.59 2.19
CA VAL A 111 -20.22 9.80 2.89
C VAL A 111 -20.78 9.49 4.27
N MET A 112 -21.19 8.25 4.50
CA MET A 112 -21.75 7.82 5.77
C MET A 112 -20.71 7.27 6.74
N ILE A 113 -19.46 7.12 6.27
CA ILE A 113 -18.39 6.54 7.07
C ILE A 113 -17.49 7.66 7.57
N ARG A 114 -17.17 7.61 8.85
CA ARG A 114 -16.32 8.61 9.49
C ARG A 114 -15.15 7.92 10.17
N PRO A 115 -14.08 8.65 10.49
CA PRO A 115 -12.93 8.04 11.17
C PRO A 115 -13.27 7.31 12.46
N GLU A 116 -14.30 7.75 13.17
CA GLU A 116 -14.77 7.10 14.39
C GLU A 116 -15.65 5.88 14.15
N THR A 117 -16.04 5.60 12.90
CA THR A 117 -16.85 4.43 12.57
C THR A 117 -16.03 3.17 12.77
N LYS A 118 -16.56 2.21 13.52
CA LYS A 118 -15.85 0.96 13.75
C LYS A 118 -15.80 0.13 12.48
N ARG A 119 -14.73 -0.64 12.35
CA ARG A 119 -14.52 -1.50 11.19
C ARG A 119 -15.71 -2.42 10.94
N GLU A 120 -16.26 -3.00 12.00
CA GLU A 120 -17.40 -3.92 11.91
C GLU A 120 -18.65 -3.24 11.37
N ASP A 121 -18.78 -1.94 11.59
CA ASP A 121 -19.95 -1.17 11.20
C ASP A 121 -19.86 -0.65 9.75
N ILE A 122 -18.72 -0.83 9.09
CA ILE A 122 -18.54 -0.40 7.71
C ILE A 122 -19.18 -1.37 6.73
N ARG A 123 -19.31 -2.63 7.10
CA ARG A 123 -19.89 -3.66 6.25
C ARG A 123 -21.40 -3.52 6.10
#